data_976880a676e98620cbd5d7d9b13cde90
#
_entry.id   976880a676e98620cbd5d7d9b13cde90
#
_cell.length_a   1.000
_cell.length_b   1.000
_cell.length_c   1.000
_cell.angle_alpha   90.00
_cell.angle_beta   90.00
_cell.angle_gamma   90.00
#
_symmetry.space_group_name_H-M   'P 1'
#
loop_
_entity.id
_entity.type
_entity.pdbx_description
1 polymer ?
#
loop_
_entity_poly.entity_id
_entity_poly.type
_entity_poly.pdbx_seq_one_letter_code
_entity_poly.pdbx_strand_id
1 'polypeptide(L)'
;MHTVQLLLKTSKYERYEIDRRFHALAHLHNVCVKHARKCMIRLQHDKRYAELRQLYNELVKKEKMSKEEKSQKKKLAKQLAACRTKQGLSKASLEHYLKVCGKQFSKLLSSQQVQAEADRVWCGVERCLFGNGKELHFKKLMDFDTIGGKSNKNGARFDLDAMYVNWLGLSLKCYLPKSENSLSYVWESLKGKISYCNIKRLMFSSGWRYYAEIVVSGDAPTRVSIGTSTMGIDPGVSTIAGVSEDACVLEELAPNAIQYEKKIQKISQRMDRSRRISNPNKYNEDGTINRSNRDPWKYSKNYVKMCRLLKSLYRKKHAYIVDSHRELCNKLITIAKYFPVEKMHFQALQKRAKETKRQEKKTEVKQKDGTVKVIQKYKRKKRFGRSINRRAPAR
;
A
#
# COMPACT_ATOMS: atom_id res chain seq x y z
N MET A 1 3.38 17.08 10.00
CA MET A 1 3.82 15.84 10.71
C MET A 1 4.79 15.05 9.85
N HIS A 2 5.85 14.52 10.46
CA HIS A 2 6.83 13.66 9.79
C HIS A 2 7.11 12.40 10.62
N THR A 3 7.85 11.46 10.06
CA THR A 3 8.10 10.16 10.68
C THR A 3 9.58 9.86 10.75
N VAL A 4 10.07 9.52 11.94
CA VAL A 4 11.43 9.03 12.19
C VAL A 4 11.36 7.51 12.35
N GLN A 5 12.16 6.77 11.58
CA GLN A 5 12.18 5.30 11.64
C GLN A 5 13.50 4.82 12.23
N LEU A 6 13.43 4.14 13.38
CA LEU A 6 14.60 3.59 14.08
C LEU A 6 14.54 2.07 14.12
N LEU A 7 15.68 1.41 13.89
CA LEU A 7 15.80 -0.05 14.02
C LEU A 7 15.71 -0.47 15.49
N LEU A 8 14.91 -1.47 15.80
CA LEU A 8 14.80 -2.04 17.15
C LEU A 8 15.83 -3.17 17.34
N LYS A 9 16.56 -3.14 18.44
CA LYS A 9 17.36 -4.27 18.91
C LYS A 9 16.40 -5.30 19.51
N THR A 10 16.40 -6.52 18.96
CA THR A 10 15.45 -7.55 19.39
C THR A 10 16.13 -8.88 19.62
N SER A 11 15.95 -9.46 20.78
CA SER A 11 16.30 -10.85 21.13
C SER A 11 15.37 -11.85 20.43
N LYS A 12 15.62 -13.14 20.56
CA LYS A 12 14.72 -14.20 20.06
C LYS A 12 13.35 -14.15 20.74
N TYR A 13 13.33 -13.94 22.05
CA TYR A 13 12.10 -13.83 22.84
C TYR A 13 11.26 -12.63 22.42
N GLU A 14 11.86 -11.45 22.33
CA GLU A 14 11.14 -10.23 21.90
C GLU A 14 10.58 -10.34 20.49
N ARG A 15 11.32 -10.95 19.55
CA ARG A 15 10.80 -11.24 18.20
C ARG A 15 9.59 -12.15 18.24
N TYR A 16 9.63 -13.21 19.04
CA TYR A 16 8.51 -14.12 19.22
C TYR A 16 7.28 -13.36 19.77
N GLU A 17 7.47 -12.55 20.81
CA GLU A 17 6.41 -11.75 21.40
C GLU A 17 5.84 -10.67 20.45
N ILE A 18 6.68 -10.02 19.67
CA ILE A 18 6.25 -9.09 18.62
C ILE A 18 5.45 -9.83 17.54
N ASP A 19 5.92 -11.00 17.11
CA ASP A 19 5.20 -11.79 16.08
C ASP A 19 3.85 -12.29 16.60
N ARG A 20 3.72 -12.68 17.87
CA ARG A 20 2.42 -12.99 18.48
C ARG A 20 1.43 -11.83 18.36
N ARG A 21 1.91 -10.60 18.58
CA ARG A 21 1.09 -9.37 18.43
C ARG A 21 0.66 -9.14 16.98
N PHE A 22 1.55 -9.38 16.03
CA PHE A 22 1.20 -9.34 14.60
C PHE A 22 0.18 -10.42 14.21
N HIS A 23 0.27 -11.62 14.77
CA HIS A 23 -0.73 -12.68 14.59
C HIS A 23 -2.09 -12.28 15.14
N ALA A 24 -2.15 -11.77 16.36
CA ALA A 24 -3.38 -11.29 16.99
C ALA A 24 -4.04 -10.18 16.15
N LEU A 25 -3.23 -9.20 15.68
CA LEU A 25 -3.74 -8.10 14.85
C LEU A 25 -4.26 -8.60 13.50
N ALA A 26 -3.56 -9.53 12.85
CA ALA A 26 -3.98 -10.13 11.58
C ALA A 26 -5.31 -10.89 11.73
N HIS A 27 -5.47 -11.60 12.85
CA HIS A 27 -6.74 -12.26 13.17
C HIS A 27 -7.87 -11.24 13.34
N LEU A 28 -7.67 -10.21 14.17
CA LEU A 28 -8.65 -9.16 14.41
C LEU A 28 -9.04 -8.42 13.13
N HIS A 29 -8.06 -8.07 12.28
CA HIS A 29 -8.33 -7.47 10.98
C HIS A 29 -9.29 -8.32 10.14
N ASN A 30 -8.97 -9.61 9.99
CA ASN A 30 -9.76 -10.50 9.16
C ASN A 30 -11.15 -10.77 9.75
N VAL A 31 -11.29 -10.81 11.07
CA VAL A 31 -12.58 -10.87 11.76
C VAL A 31 -13.41 -9.61 11.46
N CYS A 32 -12.79 -8.42 11.54
CA CYS A 32 -13.43 -7.15 11.21
C CYS A 32 -13.85 -7.07 9.72
N VAL A 33 -12.97 -7.49 8.80
CA VAL A 33 -13.28 -7.57 7.37
C VAL A 33 -14.46 -8.50 7.11
N LYS A 34 -14.47 -9.68 7.73
CA LYS A 34 -15.60 -10.65 7.62
C LYS A 34 -16.91 -10.03 8.09
N HIS A 35 -16.90 -9.34 9.23
CA HIS A 35 -18.06 -8.63 9.76
C HIS A 35 -18.51 -7.51 8.81
N ALA A 36 -17.60 -6.62 8.39
CA ALA A 36 -17.91 -5.53 7.48
C ALA A 36 -18.48 -6.01 6.14
N ARG A 37 -17.94 -7.10 5.56
CA ARG A 37 -18.51 -7.73 4.33
C ARG A 37 -19.96 -8.19 4.54
N LYS A 38 -20.28 -8.84 5.67
CA LYS A 38 -21.66 -9.23 5.99
C LYS A 38 -22.58 -8.01 6.10
N CYS A 39 -22.10 -6.94 6.74
CA CYS A 39 -22.87 -5.69 6.85
C CYS A 39 -23.07 -5.01 5.48
N MET A 40 -22.05 -5.04 4.59
CA MET A 40 -22.18 -4.52 3.23
C MET A 40 -23.21 -5.30 2.40
N ILE A 41 -23.24 -6.64 2.51
CA ILE A 41 -24.23 -7.47 1.83
C ILE A 41 -25.64 -7.12 2.33
N ARG A 42 -25.84 -7.01 3.66
CA ARG A 42 -27.13 -6.59 4.22
C ARG A 42 -27.58 -5.22 3.73
N LEU A 43 -26.63 -4.26 3.65
CA LEU A 43 -26.91 -2.92 3.14
C LEU A 43 -27.31 -2.93 1.66
N GLN A 44 -26.72 -3.81 0.83
CA GLN A 44 -27.06 -3.94 -0.60
C GLN A 44 -28.49 -4.48 -0.80
N HIS A 45 -28.98 -5.29 0.13
CA HIS A 45 -30.36 -5.81 0.12
C HIS A 45 -31.38 -4.93 0.85
N ASP A 46 -30.95 -3.80 1.42
CA ASP A 46 -31.84 -2.84 2.10
C ASP A 46 -32.56 -1.98 1.06
N LYS A 47 -33.85 -2.22 0.85
CA LYS A 47 -34.70 -1.51 -0.13
C LYS A 47 -34.67 -0.01 0.09
N ARG A 48 -34.81 0.44 1.35
CA ARG A 48 -34.79 1.87 1.71
C ARG A 48 -33.44 2.52 1.35
N TYR A 49 -32.34 1.82 1.57
CA TYR A 49 -31.02 2.32 1.17
C TYR A 49 -30.89 2.45 -0.35
N ALA A 50 -31.44 1.49 -1.11
CA ALA A 50 -31.40 1.54 -2.58
C ALA A 50 -32.22 2.73 -3.13
N GLU A 51 -33.43 2.94 -2.62
CA GLU A 51 -34.29 4.09 -2.99
C GLU A 51 -33.62 5.43 -2.68
N LEU A 52 -33.12 5.60 -1.44
CA LEU A 52 -32.44 6.83 -1.04
C LEU A 52 -31.18 7.08 -1.87
N ARG A 53 -30.46 6.03 -2.26
CA ARG A 53 -29.26 6.14 -3.09
C ARG A 53 -29.59 6.55 -4.51
N GLN A 54 -30.70 6.05 -5.07
CA GLN A 54 -31.16 6.47 -6.39
C GLN A 54 -31.49 7.96 -6.40
N LEU A 55 -32.32 8.43 -5.46
CA LEU A 55 -32.67 9.85 -5.32
C LEU A 55 -31.43 10.75 -5.13
N TYR A 56 -30.49 10.29 -4.29
CA TYR A 56 -29.22 11.02 -4.09
C TYR A 56 -28.40 11.12 -5.39
N ASN A 57 -28.29 10.02 -6.15
CA ASN A 57 -27.55 9.99 -7.39
C ASN A 57 -28.17 10.86 -8.49
N GLU A 58 -29.49 10.97 -8.54
CA GLU A 58 -30.21 11.86 -9.46
C GLU A 58 -29.85 13.32 -9.18
N LEU A 59 -29.82 13.72 -7.91
CA LEU A 59 -29.40 15.08 -7.53
C LEU A 59 -27.91 15.33 -7.84
N VAL A 60 -27.03 14.34 -7.65
CA VAL A 60 -25.59 14.50 -7.92
C VAL A 60 -25.28 14.67 -9.40
N LYS A 61 -26.10 14.13 -10.30
CA LYS A 61 -25.91 14.26 -11.76
C LYS A 61 -26.24 15.66 -12.29
N LYS A 62 -26.95 16.51 -11.54
CA LYS A 62 -27.28 17.87 -11.94
C LYS A 62 -26.06 18.79 -11.86
N GLU A 63 -25.71 19.45 -12.95
CA GLU A 63 -24.55 20.39 -13.01
C GLU A 63 -24.79 21.65 -12.15
N LYS A 64 -26.03 22.14 -12.08
CA LYS A 64 -26.42 23.29 -11.24
C LYS A 64 -27.52 22.83 -10.29
N MET A 65 -27.36 23.09 -9.01
CA MET A 65 -28.34 22.76 -7.96
C MET A 65 -28.85 24.05 -7.30
N SER A 66 -30.18 24.14 -7.10
CA SER A 66 -30.84 25.19 -6.31
C SER A 66 -30.47 25.09 -4.82
N LYS A 67 -30.78 26.10 -4.03
CA LYS A 67 -30.59 26.06 -2.55
C LYS A 67 -31.39 24.93 -1.92
N GLU A 68 -32.62 24.68 -2.40
CA GLU A 68 -33.51 23.62 -1.91
C GLU A 68 -32.96 22.24 -2.24
N GLU A 69 -32.49 22.01 -3.47
CA GLU A 69 -31.86 20.75 -3.89
C GLU A 69 -30.58 20.46 -3.10
N LYS A 70 -29.78 21.49 -2.78
CA LYS A 70 -28.61 21.32 -1.88
C LYS A 70 -29.03 20.92 -0.47
N SER A 71 -30.15 21.47 0.06
CA SER A 71 -30.72 21.08 1.35
C SER A 71 -31.23 19.63 1.32
N GLN A 72 -31.99 19.28 0.26
CA GLN A 72 -32.48 17.92 0.06
C GLN A 72 -31.35 16.90 -0.03
N LYS A 73 -30.28 17.20 -0.79
CA LYS A 73 -29.08 16.36 -0.87
C LYS A 73 -28.45 16.12 0.49
N LYS A 74 -28.37 17.15 1.35
CA LYS A 74 -27.87 16.99 2.74
C LYS A 74 -28.77 16.09 3.58
N LYS A 75 -30.10 16.22 3.46
CA LYS A 75 -31.07 15.32 4.16
C LYS A 75 -30.90 13.88 3.71
N LEU A 76 -30.84 13.62 2.40
CA LEU A 76 -30.62 12.29 1.84
C LEU A 76 -29.27 11.67 2.28
N ALA A 77 -28.21 12.48 2.31
CA ALA A 77 -26.90 12.04 2.80
C ALA A 77 -26.96 11.58 4.27
N LYS A 78 -27.70 12.31 5.13
CA LYS A 78 -27.92 11.93 6.53
C LYS A 78 -28.72 10.63 6.65
N GLN A 79 -29.80 10.47 5.85
CA GLN A 79 -30.58 9.24 5.85
C GLN A 79 -29.79 8.03 5.36
N LEU A 80 -28.98 8.18 4.30
CA LEU A 80 -28.05 7.16 3.84
C LEU A 80 -27.02 6.78 4.91
N ALA A 81 -26.50 7.75 5.66
CA ALA A 81 -25.62 7.51 6.78
C ALA A 81 -26.30 6.72 7.90
N ALA A 82 -27.56 7.06 8.23
CA ALA A 82 -28.35 6.35 9.23
C ALA A 82 -28.60 4.88 8.82
N CYS A 83 -28.94 4.62 7.55
CA CYS A 83 -29.08 3.25 7.03
C CYS A 83 -27.75 2.47 7.18
N ARG A 84 -26.60 3.06 6.81
CA ARG A 84 -25.28 2.41 7.00
C ARG A 84 -25.01 2.10 8.47
N THR A 85 -25.25 3.05 9.36
CA THR A 85 -25.03 2.87 10.80
C THR A 85 -25.94 1.79 11.37
N LYS A 86 -27.22 1.73 10.96
CA LYS A 86 -28.16 0.67 11.34
C LYS A 86 -27.65 -0.71 10.94
N GLN A 87 -26.98 -0.82 9.78
CA GLN A 87 -26.37 -2.08 9.32
C GLN A 87 -24.96 -2.33 9.91
N GLY A 88 -24.49 -1.52 10.85
CA GLY A 88 -23.19 -1.66 11.48
C GLY A 88 -22.01 -1.15 10.61
N LEU A 89 -22.29 -0.35 9.59
CA LEU A 89 -21.30 0.22 8.65
C LEU A 89 -21.03 1.69 8.98
N SER A 90 -20.45 1.92 10.14
CA SER A 90 -19.85 3.19 10.52
C SER A 90 -18.50 2.92 11.18
N LYS A 91 -17.63 3.95 11.22
CA LYS A 91 -16.35 3.86 11.93
C LYS A 91 -16.56 3.41 13.37
N ALA A 92 -17.46 4.08 14.10
CA ALA A 92 -17.79 3.77 15.50
C ALA A 92 -18.32 2.34 15.70
N SER A 93 -19.16 1.86 14.77
CA SER A 93 -19.69 0.49 14.84
C SER A 93 -18.60 -0.56 14.67
N LEU A 94 -17.67 -0.37 13.75
CA LEU A 94 -16.54 -1.28 13.55
C LEU A 94 -15.54 -1.22 14.72
N GLU A 95 -15.27 -0.02 15.26
CA GLU A 95 -14.45 0.13 16.46
C GLU A 95 -15.08 -0.60 17.67
N HIS A 96 -16.38 -0.43 17.86
CA HIS A 96 -17.11 -1.13 18.95
C HIS A 96 -17.06 -2.64 18.77
N TYR A 97 -17.37 -3.14 17.57
CA TYR A 97 -17.29 -4.56 17.27
C TYR A 97 -15.91 -5.14 17.55
N LEU A 98 -14.88 -4.45 17.05
CA LEU A 98 -13.50 -4.93 17.21
C LEU A 98 -13.00 -4.82 18.64
N LYS A 99 -13.46 -3.81 19.42
CA LYS A 99 -13.19 -3.69 20.85
C LYS A 99 -13.64 -4.92 21.62
N VAL A 100 -14.85 -5.45 21.33
CA VAL A 100 -15.36 -6.67 21.95
C VAL A 100 -14.50 -7.88 21.56
N CYS A 101 -14.21 -8.07 20.27
CA CYS A 101 -13.36 -9.17 19.79
C CYS A 101 -11.92 -9.06 20.32
N GLY A 102 -11.44 -7.85 20.56
CA GLY A 102 -10.08 -7.58 21.00
C GLY A 102 -9.81 -7.88 22.47
N LYS A 103 -10.85 -8.03 23.33
CA LYS A 103 -10.69 -8.28 24.77
C LYS A 103 -9.80 -9.48 25.06
N GLN A 104 -9.93 -10.56 24.31
CA GLN A 104 -9.10 -11.77 24.45
C GLN A 104 -7.61 -11.55 24.15
N PHE A 105 -7.25 -10.47 23.45
CA PHE A 105 -5.88 -10.11 23.09
C PHE A 105 -5.35 -8.94 23.93
N SER A 106 -6.00 -8.55 25.03
CA SER A 106 -5.63 -7.39 25.85
C SER A 106 -4.20 -7.42 26.39
N LYS A 107 -3.64 -8.62 26.62
CA LYS A 107 -2.24 -8.83 26.99
C LYS A 107 -1.24 -8.60 25.84
N LEU A 108 -1.70 -8.61 24.60
CA LEU A 108 -0.87 -8.49 23.39
C LEU A 108 -1.04 -7.14 22.70
N LEU A 109 -2.25 -6.57 22.70
CA LEU A 109 -2.60 -5.34 21.98
C LEU A 109 -3.35 -4.38 22.91
N SER A 110 -2.99 -3.11 22.87
CA SER A 110 -3.75 -2.07 23.56
C SER A 110 -5.06 -1.76 22.83
N SER A 111 -6.02 -1.19 23.58
CA SER A 111 -7.30 -0.76 23.02
C SER A 111 -7.15 0.21 21.84
N GLN A 112 -6.17 1.11 21.89
CA GLN A 112 -5.88 2.05 20.79
C GLN A 112 -5.34 1.35 19.54
N GLN A 113 -4.54 0.29 19.70
CA GLN A 113 -4.05 -0.50 18.56
C GLN A 113 -5.20 -1.27 17.89
N VAL A 114 -6.14 -1.79 18.68
CA VAL A 114 -7.35 -2.44 18.16
C VAL A 114 -8.24 -1.43 17.43
N GLN A 115 -8.42 -0.23 17.97
CA GLN A 115 -9.15 0.86 17.30
C GLN A 115 -8.47 1.29 15.99
N ALA A 116 -7.14 1.45 16.00
CA ALA A 116 -6.40 1.81 14.79
C ALA A 116 -6.57 0.77 13.68
N GLU A 117 -6.75 -0.50 14.03
CA GLU A 117 -7.00 -1.54 13.05
C GLU A 117 -8.45 -1.51 12.52
N ALA A 118 -9.43 -1.19 13.36
CA ALA A 118 -10.80 -0.92 12.92
C ALA A 118 -10.86 0.26 11.93
N ASP A 119 -10.10 1.34 12.20
CA ASP A 119 -9.98 2.48 11.29
C ASP A 119 -9.41 2.08 9.92
N ARG A 120 -8.43 1.20 9.89
CA ARG A 120 -7.87 0.68 8.63
C ARG A 120 -8.89 -0.10 7.81
N VAL A 121 -9.71 -0.92 8.48
CA VAL A 121 -10.80 -1.65 7.81
C VAL A 121 -11.86 -0.66 7.33
N TRP A 122 -12.21 0.34 8.15
CA TRP A 122 -13.15 1.38 7.78
C TRP A 122 -12.70 2.15 6.52
N CYS A 123 -11.43 2.53 6.41
CA CYS A 123 -10.89 3.14 5.17
C CYS A 123 -11.08 2.23 3.94
N GLY A 124 -11.03 0.91 4.11
CA GLY A 124 -11.36 -0.06 3.06
C GLY A 124 -12.85 -0.02 2.68
N VAL A 125 -13.72 0.02 3.69
CA VAL A 125 -15.19 0.15 3.51
C VAL A 125 -15.52 1.45 2.79
N GLU A 126 -14.94 2.58 3.18
CA GLU A 126 -15.14 3.88 2.53
C GLU A 126 -14.77 3.84 1.04
N ARG A 127 -13.66 3.20 0.69
CA ARG A 127 -13.27 3.04 -0.72
C ARG A 127 -14.30 2.20 -1.50
N CYS A 128 -14.91 1.20 -0.88
CA CYS A 128 -15.95 0.39 -1.53
C CYS A 128 -17.29 1.14 -1.63
N LEU A 129 -17.62 1.98 -0.65
CA LEU A 129 -18.90 2.71 -0.62
C LEU A 129 -18.87 3.99 -1.47
N PHE A 130 -17.77 4.73 -1.44
CA PHE A 130 -17.66 6.10 -1.99
C PHE A 130 -16.58 6.26 -3.05
N GLY A 131 -15.67 5.29 -3.18
CA GLY A 131 -14.54 5.35 -4.09
C GLY A 131 -14.58 4.28 -5.17
N ASN A 132 -13.40 3.95 -5.71
CA ASN A 132 -13.23 2.98 -6.77
C ASN A 132 -12.96 1.54 -6.26
N GLY A 133 -13.15 1.28 -4.96
CA GLY A 133 -12.97 -0.05 -4.38
C GLY A 133 -14.10 -0.99 -4.79
N LYS A 134 -13.76 -2.18 -5.27
CA LYS A 134 -14.75 -3.19 -5.65
C LYS A 134 -15.15 -4.09 -4.48
N GLU A 135 -14.18 -4.46 -3.66
CA GLU A 135 -14.33 -5.46 -2.62
C GLU A 135 -13.33 -5.25 -1.48
N LEU A 136 -13.73 -5.61 -0.26
CA LEU A 136 -12.83 -5.73 0.88
C LEU A 136 -12.09 -7.06 0.79
N HIS A 137 -10.77 -7.04 1.02
CA HIS A 137 -9.95 -8.24 0.96
C HIS A 137 -9.43 -8.65 2.33
N PHE A 138 -9.41 -9.96 2.59
CA PHE A 138 -8.65 -10.53 3.71
C PHE A 138 -7.15 -10.35 3.47
N LYS A 139 -6.39 -10.12 4.53
CA LYS A 139 -4.94 -10.01 4.47
C LYS A 139 -4.28 -11.27 5.02
N LYS A 140 -3.22 -11.72 4.36
CA LYS A 140 -2.34 -12.77 4.90
C LYS A 140 -1.43 -12.18 5.96
N LEU A 141 -1.00 -12.99 6.93
CA LEU A 141 -0.07 -12.56 7.98
C LEU A 141 1.20 -11.88 7.43
N MET A 142 1.71 -12.36 6.30
CA MET A 142 2.89 -11.80 5.65
C MET A 142 2.68 -10.38 5.10
N ASP A 143 1.42 -9.95 4.93
CA ASP A 143 1.08 -8.62 4.40
C ASP A 143 0.82 -7.61 5.53
N PHE A 144 0.88 -8.06 6.79
CA PHE A 144 0.87 -7.18 7.95
C PHE A 144 2.29 -6.78 8.29
N ASP A 145 2.59 -5.52 8.11
CA ASP A 145 3.90 -4.94 8.35
C ASP A 145 3.93 -3.84 9.42
N THR A 146 2.77 -3.36 9.88
CA THR A 146 2.70 -2.26 10.84
C THR A 146 1.58 -2.46 11.86
N ILE A 147 1.90 -2.33 13.15
CA ILE A 147 0.94 -2.18 14.26
C ILE A 147 0.89 -0.69 14.61
N GLY A 148 -0.27 -0.06 14.37
CA GLY A 148 -0.44 1.37 14.54
C GLY A 148 -0.75 1.79 15.97
N GLY A 149 -0.25 2.94 16.40
CA GLY A 149 -0.64 3.66 17.60
C GLY A 149 -1.54 4.85 17.29
N LYS A 150 -2.21 5.40 18.31
CA LYS A 150 -2.98 6.66 18.23
C LYS A 150 -2.41 7.74 19.16
N SER A 151 -1.64 7.38 20.17
CA SER A 151 -0.95 8.30 21.07
C SER A 151 0.32 7.67 21.64
N ASN A 152 1.25 8.51 22.11
CA ASN A 152 2.46 8.03 22.80
C ASN A 152 2.21 7.70 24.29
N LYS A 153 0.95 7.81 24.76
CA LYS A 153 0.58 7.50 26.15
C LYS A 153 0.14 6.06 26.35
N ASN A 154 -0.25 5.36 25.28
CA ASN A 154 -0.83 4.01 25.35
C ASN A 154 -0.37 3.13 24.18
N GLY A 155 -0.19 1.85 24.43
CA GLY A 155 0.32 0.89 23.44
C GLY A 155 1.85 0.93 23.36
N ALA A 156 2.40 1.10 22.17
CA ALA A 156 3.84 1.29 21.98
C ALA A 156 4.19 2.76 22.27
N ARG A 157 4.92 3.01 23.35
CA ARG A 157 5.37 4.33 23.79
C ARG A 157 6.86 4.48 23.53
N PHE A 158 7.24 5.49 22.79
CA PHE A 158 8.63 5.84 22.59
C PHE A 158 9.09 6.77 23.73
N ASP A 159 10.16 6.39 24.39
CA ASP A 159 10.87 7.14 25.41
C ASP A 159 12.10 7.76 24.76
N LEU A 160 12.13 9.10 24.72
CA LEU A 160 13.20 9.85 24.05
C LEU A 160 14.49 9.82 24.85
N ASP A 161 14.43 9.93 26.17
CA ASP A 161 15.62 10.01 27.02
C ASP A 161 16.35 8.67 27.10
N ALA A 162 15.58 7.60 27.23
CA ALA A 162 16.12 6.24 27.25
C ALA A 162 16.38 5.64 25.86
N MET A 163 15.79 6.21 24.80
CA MET A 163 15.81 5.65 23.44
C MET A 163 15.24 4.23 23.37
N TYR A 164 14.14 4.01 24.05
CA TYR A 164 13.43 2.73 24.10
C TYR A 164 11.98 2.87 23.62
N VAL A 165 11.44 1.77 23.13
CA VAL A 165 9.99 1.61 22.97
C VAL A 165 9.47 0.66 24.03
N ASN A 166 8.66 1.18 24.93
CA ASN A 166 7.96 0.41 25.96
C ASN A 166 6.59 -0.03 25.42
N TRP A 167 6.34 -1.35 25.37
CA TRP A 167 5.14 -1.90 24.75
C TRP A 167 4.62 -3.15 25.47
N LEU A 168 3.65 -2.97 26.36
CA LEU A 168 2.96 -4.07 27.06
C LEU A 168 3.92 -5.16 27.58
N GLY A 169 4.81 -4.77 28.49
CA GLY A 169 5.81 -5.67 29.08
C GLY A 169 7.08 -5.88 28.28
N LEU A 170 7.19 -5.32 27.05
CA LEU A 170 8.43 -5.29 26.29
C LEU A 170 9.10 -3.92 26.42
N SER A 171 10.44 -3.93 26.51
CA SER A 171 11.28 -2.74 26.47
C SER A 171 12.31 -2.92 25.37
N LEU A 172 12.09 -2.27 24.22
CA LEU A 172 12.82 -2.47 22.97
C LEU A 172 13.77 -1.30 22.71
N LYS A 173 15.07 -1.55 22.76
CA LYS A 173 16.08 -0.53 22.50
C LYS A 173 16.09 -0.11 21.03
N CYS A 174 16.13 1.21 20.76
CA CYS A 174 16.29 1.76 19.43
C CYS A 174 17.77 1.91 19.08
N TYR A 175 18.13 1.54 17.85
CA TYR A 175 19.46 1.84 17.30
C TYR A 175 19.43 3.20 16.61
N LEU A 176 20.39 4.05 17.00
CA LEU A 176 20.65 5.30 16.32
C LEU A 176 21.47 5.06 15.04
N PRO A 177 21.33 5.89 14.00
CA PRO A 177 22.17 5.87 12.83
C PRO A 177 23.64 6.08 13.18
N LYS A 178 24.54 5.45 12.43
CA LYS A 178 26.00 5.59 12.64
C LYS A 178 26.58 6.84 11.98
N SER A 179 25.99 7.32 10.88
CA SER A 179 26.50 8.51 10.18
C SER A 179 26.04 9.78 10.90
N GLU A 180 26.94 10.72 11.06
CA GLU A 180 26.69 12.00 11.74
C GLU A 180 25.50 12.77 11.15
N ASN A 181 25.44 12.89 9.83
CA ASN A 181 24.33 13.56 9.14
C ASN A 181 22.97 12.92 9.42
N SER A 182 22.91 11.58 9.49
CA SER A 182 21.68 10.87 9.80
C SER A 182 21.33 10.97 11.28
N LEU A 183 22.34 10.97 12.14
CA LEU A 183 22.18 11.13 13.57
C LEU A 183 21.67 12.53 13.93
N SER A 184 22.30 13.57 13.37
CA SER A 184 21.87 14.96 13.52
C SER A 184 20.41 15.15 13.05
N TYR A 185 20.06 14.59 11.89
CA TYR A 185 18.69 14.63 11.40
C TYR A 185 17.68 13.95 12.33
N VAL A 186 18.05 12.82 12.91
CA VAL A 186 17.18 12.12 13.89
C VAL A 186 16.93 13.00 15.10
N TRP A 187 18.00 13.57 15.68
CA TRP A 187 17.85 14.43 16.85
C TRP A 187 17.06 15.70 16.55
N GLU A 188 17.32 16.33 15.41
CA GLU A 188 16.59 17.52 14.96
C GLU A 188 15.10 17.19 14.76
N SER A 189 14.80 16.05 14.13
CA SER A 189 13.43 15.58 13.92
C SER A 189 12.70 15.28 15.24
N LEU A 190 13.40 14.78 16.25
CA LEU A 190 12.80 14.39 17.54
C LEU A 190 12.60 15.56 18.52
N LYS A 191 13.07 16.79 18.19
CA LYS A 191 12.75 17.99 18.99
C LYS A 191 11.26 18.33 19.03
N GLY A 192 10.51 17.91 18.01
CA GLY A 192 9.08 18.11 17.93
C GLY A 192 8.31 17.20 18.89
N LYS A 193 7.03 17.55 19.15
CA LYS A 193 6.16 16.74 20.01
C LYS A 193 5.89 15.37 19.39
N ILE A 194 6.23 14.31 20.11
CA ILE A 194 5.93 12.92 19.72
C ILE A 194 4.42 12.67 19.84
N SER A 195 3.79 12.38 18.70
CA SER A 195 2.35 12.12 18.63
C SER A 195 2.03 10.67 19.00
N TYR A 196 2.68 9.72 18.34
CA TYR A 196 2.54 8.28 18.61
C TYR A 196 3.70 7.50 18.00
N CYS A 197 3.82 6.24 18.42
CA CYS A 197 4.78 5.29 17.88
C CYS A 197 4.05 4.09 17.25
N ASN A 198 4.46 3.71 16.05
CA ASN A 198 4.06 2.47 15.40
C ASN A 198 5.19 1.45 15.47
N ILE A 199 4.85 0.18 15.53
CA ILE A 199 5.83 -0.90 15.35
C ILE A 199 5.70 -1.45 13.94
N LYS A 200 6.78 -1.33 13.18
CA LYS A 200 6.86 -1.81 11.80
C LYS A 200 7.81 -2.98 11.67
N ARG A 201 7.49 -3.94 10.81
CA ARG A 201 8.41 -5.01 10.43
C ARG A 201 8.65 -5.02 8.94
N LEU A 202 9.90 -5.21 8.54
CA LEU A 202 10.32 -5.28 7.15
C LEU A 202 10.97 -6.64 6.88
N MET A 203 10.58 -7.28 5.77
CA MET A 203 11.15 -8.57 5.38
C MET A 203 12.50 -8.39 4.72
N PHE A 204 13.51 -9.04 5.28
CA PHE A 204 14.84 -9.21 4.70
C PHE A 204 15.03 -10.67 4.30
N SER A 205 16.09 -10.98 3.55
CA SER A 205 16.45 -12.37 3.23
C SER A 205 16.71 -13.21 4.47
N SER A 206 17.25 -12.60 5.53
CA SER A 206 17.51 -13.20 6.85
C SER A 206 16.26 -13.32 7.74
N GLY A 207 15.13 -12.78 7.35
CA GLY A 207 13.89 -12.75 8.15
C GLY A 207 13.39 -11.34 8.43
N TRP A 208 12.46 -11.23 9.38
CA TRP A 208 11.91 -9.95 9.79
C TRP A 208 12.91 -9.12 10.58
N ARG A 209 12.92 -7.79 10.31
CA ARG A 209 13.52 -6.78 11.16
C ARG A 209 12.43 -5.81 11.62
N TYR A 210 12.54 -5.35 12.85
CA TYR A 210 11.52 -4.54 13.51
C TYR A 210 12.03 -3.11 13.69
N TYR A 211 11.12 -2.16 13.51
CA TYR A 211 11.41 -0.74 13.55
C TYR A 211 10.37 -0.03 14.38
N ALA A 212 10.78 1.00 15.11
CA ALA A 212 9.90 2.02 15.63
C ALA A 212 9.70 3.09 14.56
N GLU A 213 8.46 3.38 14.20
CA GLU A 213 8.08 4.54 13.41
C GLU A 213 7.48 5.58 14.35
N ILE A 214 8.28 6.58 14.69
CA ILE A 214 7.95 7.65 15.63
C ILE A 214 7.36 8.78 14.79
N VAL A 215 6.09 9.11 15.04
CA VAL A 215 5.39 10.20 14.36
C VAL A 215 5.51 11.45 15.21
N VAL A 216 6.13 12.48 14.63
CA VAL A 216 6.44 13.74 15.29
C VAL A 216 5.62 14.86 14.64
N SER A 217 5.11 15.79 15.46
CA SER A 217 4.37 16.97 15.01
C SER A 217 5.34 18.00 14.43
N GLY A 218 4.85 18.82 13.52
CA GLY A 218 5.65 19.82 12.80
C GLY A 218 6.21 19.31 11.48
N ASP A 219 7.00 20.12 10.84
CA ASP A 219 7.63 19.83 9.56
C ASP A 219 8.94 19.08 9.75
N ALA A 220 9.32 18.30 8.74
CA ALA A 220 10.60 17.60 8.77
C ALA A 220 11.76 18.61 8.60
N PRO A 221 12.90 18.39 9.29
CA PRO A 221 14.08 19.23 9.07
C PRO A 221 14.52 19.20 7.61
N THR A 222 14.92 20.35 7.07
CA THR A 222 15.48 20.46 5.73
C THR A 222 16.92 19.96 5.72
N ARG A 223 17.31 19.22 4.69
CA ARG A 223 18.66 18.66 4.53
C ARG A 223 19.49 19.35 3.46
N VAL A 224 18.85 20.14 2.63
CA VAL A 224 19.46 20.81 1.48
C VAL A 224 19.09 22.29 1.49
N SER A 225 19.99 23.13 0.98
CA SER A 225 19.68 24.53 0.71
C SER A 225 18.58 24.62 -0.35
N ILE A 226 17.70 25.58 -0.21
CA ILE A 226 16.62 25.83 -1.17
C ILE A 226 17.07 26.91 -2.13
N GLY A 227 16.98 26.62 -3.44
CA GLY A 227 17.26 27.61 -4.50
C GLY A 227 16.25 28.76 -4.51
N THR A 228 16.44 29.72 -5.38
CA THR A 228 15.61 30.94 -5.45
C THR A 228 14.77 31.01 -6.72
N SER A 229 15.13 30.29 -7.78
CA SER A 229 14.50 30.38 -9.10
C SER A 229 13.15 29.65 -9.18
N THR A 230 12.48 29.79 -10.31
CA THR A 230 11.27 29.03 -10.70
C THR A 230 11.67 28.03 -11.77
N MET A 231 11.26 26.76 -11.64
CA MET A 231 11.55 25.70 -12.59
C MET A 231 10.27 25.03 -13.07
N GLY A 232 9.98 25.13 -14.38
CA GLY A 232 8.89 24.38 -15.00
C GLY A 232 9.23 22.89 -15.09
N ILE A 233 8.29 22.01 -14.67
CA ILE A 233 8.50 20.56 -14.63
C ILE A 233 7.52 19.86 -15.56
N ASP A 234 8.06 19.05 -16.49
CA ASP A 234 7.31 18.08 -17.31
C ASP A 234 7.59 16.64 -16.81
N PRO A 235 6.63 16.00 -16.12
CA PRO A 235 6.78 14.65 -15.62
C PRO A 235 6.39 13.61 -16.68
N GLY A 236 7.35 13.08 -17.42
CA GLY A 236 7.16 11.97 -18.35
C GLY A 236 6.92 10.62 -17.66
N VAL A 237 6.69 9.56 -18.44
CA VAL A 237 6.47 8.19 -17.93
C VAL A 237 7.76 7.47 -17.53
N SER A 238 8.91 7.96 -17.97
CA SER A 238 10.24 7.38 -17.72
C SER A 238 11.31 8.41 -17.38
N THR A 239 11.08 9.64 -17.75
CA THR A 239 12.00 10.77 -17.57
C THR A 239 11.26 11.93 -16.95
N ILE A 240 11.96 12.85 -16.36
CA ILE A 240 11.48 14.15 -15.94
C ILE A 240 12.34 15.21 -16.56
N ALA A 241 11.73 16.22 -17.14
CA ALA A 241 12.41 17.41 -17.62
C ALA A 241 12.07 18.60 -16.71
N GLY A 242 13.08 19.43 -16.44
CA GLY A 242 12.94 20.65 -15.67
C GLY A 242 13.71 21.78 -16.33
N VAL A 243 13.11 22.96 -16.49
CA VAL A 243 13.74 24.12 -17.09
C VAL A 243 13.52 25.33 -16.21
N SER A 244 14.61 26.03 -15.89
CA SER A 244 14.63 27.33 -15.25
C SER A 244 15.47 28.29 -16.11
N GLU A 245 15.58 29.56 -15.72
CA GLU A 245 16.45 30.53 -16.39
C GLU A 245 17.92 30.10 -16.38
N ASP A 246 18.36 29.48 -15.27
CA ASP A 246 19.77 29.15 -15.03
C ASP A 246 20.12 27.68 -15.27
N ALA A 247 19.15 26.80 -15.40
CA ALA A 247 19.39 25.36 -15.45
C ALA A 247 18.36 24.59 -16.29
N CYS A 248 18.87 23.56 -16.99
CA CYS A 248 18.05 22.54 -17.65
C CYS A 248 18.40 21.17 -17.08
N VAL A 249 17.39 20.42 -16.67
CA VAL A 249 17.52 19.08 -16.09
C VAL A 249 16.71 18.09 -16.91
N LEU A 250 17.34 17.00 -17.36
CA LEU A 250 16.67 15.86 -17.97
C LEU A 250 17.17 14.57 -17.31
N GLU A 251 16.34 13.93 -16.54
CA GLU A 251 16.75 12.76 -15.74
C GLU A 251 15.84 11.57 -15.98
N GLU A 252 16.42 10.36 -15.98
CA GLU A 252 15.65 9.12 -16.01
C GLU A 252 15.16 8.76 -14.61
N LEU A 253 13.85 8.51 -14.47
CA LEU A 253 13.23 8.09 -13.22
C LEU A 253 13.62 6.64 -12.86
N ALA A 254 14.28 6.44 -11.73
CA ALA A 254 14.65 5.15 -11.17
C ALA A 254 15.26 4.17 -12.22
N PRO A 255 16.39 4.50 -12.88
CA PRO A 255 16.96 3.75 -14.02
C PRO A 255 17.23 2.27 -13.69
N ASN A 256 17.75 1.97 -12.50
CA ASN A 256 18.08 0.60 -12.09
C ASN A 256 16.89 -0.26 -11.62
N ALA A 257 15.65 0.27 -11.64
CA ALA A 257 14.47 -0.49 -11.25
C ALA A 257 14.25 -1.76 -12.10
N ILE A 258 14.73 -1.76 -13.35
CA ILE A 258 14.67 -2.91 -14.26
C ILE A 258 15.47 -4.11 -13.76
N GLN A 259 16.58 -3.89 -13.05
CA GLN A 259 17.41 -4.98 -12.50
C GLN A 259 16.67 -5.76 -11.42
N TYR A 260 15.89 -5.05 -10.58
CA TYR A 260 15.01 -5.68 -9.59
C TYR A 260 13.89 -6.49 -10.26
N GLU A 261 13.30 -5.98 -11.34
CA GLU A 261 12.26 -6.71 -12.08
C GLU A 261 12.77 -8.02 -12.68
N LYS A 262 13.97 -8.01 -13.29
CA LYS A 262 14.60 -9.22 -13.81
C LYS A 262 14.82 -10.27 -12.71
N LYS A 263 15.30 -9.85 -11.52
CA LYS A 263 15.48 -10.73 -10.34
C LYS A 263 14.14 -11.28 -9.83
N ILE A 264 13.14 -10.42 -9.70
CA ILE A 264 11.77 -10.79 -9.28
C ILE A 264 11.17 -11.81 -10.24
N GLN A 265 11.30 -11.60 -11.55
CA GLN A 265 10.80 -12.51 -12.57
C GLN A 265 11.46 -13.89 -12.47
N LYS A 266 12.79 -13.98 -12.32
CA LYS A 266 13.52 -15.24 -12.14
C LYS A 266 13.04 -16.02 -10.91
N ILE A 267 12.85 -15.34 -9.78
CA ILE A 267 12.35 -15.98 -8.56
C ILE A 267 10.91 -16.43 -8.73
N SER A 268 10.04 -15.62 -9.32
CA SER A 268 8.64 -15.98 -9.59
C SER A 268 8.53 -17.22 -10.48
N GLN A 269 9.35 -17.35 -11.51
CA GLN A 269 9.41 -18.54 -12.36
C GLN A 269 9.86 -19.79 -11.62
N ARG A 270 10.85 -19.66 -10.72
CA ARG A 270 11.31 -20.78 -9.85
C ARG A 270 10.20 -21.20 -8.88
N MET A 271 9.49 -20.23 -8.30
CA MET A 271 8.36 -20.50 -7.41
C MET A 271 7.21 -21.21 -8.14
N ASP A 272 6.88 -20.78 -9.38
CA ASP A 272 5.85 -21.45 -10.16
C ASP A 272 6.21 -22.90 -10.46
N ARG A 273 7.45 -23.16 -10.89
CA ARG A 273 7.95 -24.54 -11.10
C ARG A 273 7.86 -25.37 -9.82
N SER A 274 8.34 -24.85 -8.68
CA SER A 274 8.29 -25.57 -7.40
C SER A 274 6.84 -25.87 -6.97
N ARG A 275 5.92 -24.92 -7.19
CA ARG A 275 4.50 -25.09 -6.86
C ARG A 275 3.84 -26.15 -7.74
N ARG A 276 4.16 -26.20 -9.04
CA ARG A 276 3.65 -27.22 -9.98
C ARG A 276 4.11 -28.62 -9.60
N ILE A 277 5.40 -28.77 -9.30
CA ILE A 277 5.98 -30.07 -8.87
C ILE A 277 5.32 -30.56 -7.59
N SER A 278 5.08 -29.68 -6.61
CA SER A 278 4.48 -30.05 -5.32
C SER A 278 2.96 -30.29 -5.40
N ASN A 279 2.29 -29.92 -6.48
CA ASN A 279 0.83 -29.98 -6.61
C ASN A 279 0.40 -30.32 -8.05
N PRO A 280 0.80 -31.48 -8.62
CA PRO A 280 0.46 -31.82 -10.01
C PRO A 280 -1.06 -31.85 -10.25
N ASN A 281 -1.83 -32.41 -9.31
CA ASN A 281 -3.30 -32.55 -9.41
C ASN A 281 -4.06 -31.23 -9.38
N LYS A 282 -3.39 -30.10 -9.11
CA LYS A 282 -3.97 -28.76 -9.14
C LYS A 282 -3.93 -28.12 -10.53
N TYR A 283 -3.41 -28.78 -11.50
CA TYR A 283 -3.26 -28.24 -12.86
C TYR A 283 -3.94 -29.15 -13.87
N ASN A 284 -4.60 -28.55 -14.85
CA ASN A 284 -5.14 -29.19 -16.03
C ASN A 284 -4.00 -29.52 -17.01
N GLU A 285 -4.27 -30.33 -18.03
CA GLU A 285 -3.31 -30.69 -19.09
C GLU A 285 -2.75 -29.46 -19.83
N ASP A 286 -3.58 -28.44 -20.03
CA ASP A 286 -3.16 -27.16 -20.62
C ASP A 286 -2.29 -26.29 -19.70
N GLY A 287 -1.99 -26.77 -18.48
CA GLY A 287 -1.19 -26.07 -17.46
C GLY A 287 -1.93 -24.96 -16.70
N THR A 288 -3.22 -24.79 -16.92
CA THR A 288 -4.05 -23.89 -16.11
C THR A 288 -4.39 -24.49 -14.75
N ILE A 289 -4.78 -23.65 -13.80
CA ILE A 289 -5.15 -24.12 -12.45
C ILE A 289 -6.55 -24.75 -12.50
N ASN A 290 -6.64 -26.01 -12.07
CA ASN A 290 -7.92 -26.70 -11.85
C ASN A 290 -8.64 -26.09 -10.62
N ARG A 291 -9.66 -25.28 -10.89
CA ARG A 291 -10.44 -24.59 -9.85
C ARG A 291 -11.41 -25.49 -9.11
N SER A 292 -11.75 -26.65 -9.68
CA SER A 292 -12.63 -27.65 -9.07
C SER A 292 -11.93 -28.41 -7.95
N ASN A 293 -10.61 -28.56 -8.03
CA ASN A 293 -9.83 -29.21 -6.99
C ASN A 293 -9.66 -28.28 -5.77
N ARG A 294 -10.31 -28.62 -4.64
CA ARG A 294 -10.29 -27.85 -3.38
C ARG A 294 -9.24 -28.28 -2.36
N ASP A 295 -8.37 -29.25 -2.69
CA ASP A 295 -7.32 -29.70 -1.79
C ASP A 295 -6.43 -28.53 -1.31
N PRO A 296 -5.84 -28.60 -0.13
CA PRO A 296 -4.89 -27.58 0.32
C PRO A 296 -3.62 -27.60 -0.53
N TRP A 297 -3.08 -26.39 -0.82
CA TRP A 297 -1.82 -26.26 -1.52
C TRP A 297 -0.64 -26.73 -0.67
N LYS A 298 0.19 -27.61 -1.21
CA LYS A 298 1.43 -28.06 -0.59
C LYS A 298 2.59 -27.17 -1.04
N TYR A 299 3.42 -26.75 -0.10
CA TYR A 299 4.57 -25.90 -0.38
C TYR A 299 5.85 -26.48 0.18
N SER A 300 6.88 -26.58 -0.66
CA SER A 300 8.20 -27.04 -0.22
C SER A 300 8.89 -26.01 0.68
N LYS A 301 9.85 -26.43 1.50
CA LYS A 301 10.69 -25.52 2.32
C LYS A 301 11.39 -24.48 1.43
N ASN A 302 11.84 -24.87 0.23
CA ASN A 302 12.47 -23.96 -0.72
C ASN A 302 11.48 -22.94 -1.28
N TYR A 303 10.22 -23.31 -1.54
CA TYR A 303 9.18 -22.38 -1.93
C TYR A 303 8.98 -21.28 -0.88
N VAL A 304 8.91 -21.64 0.40
CA VAL A 304 8.76 -20.70 1.52
C VAL A 304 9.97 -19.76 1.62
N LYS A 305 11.20 -20.28 1.43
CA LYS A 305 12.41 -19.43 1.35
C LYS A 305 12.33 -18.44 0.17
N MET A 306 11.88 -18.90 -1.00
CA MET A 306 11.70 -18.03 -2.18
C MET A 306 10.61 -16.96 -1.94
N CYS A 307 9.53 -17.24 -1.21
CA CYS A 307 8.54 -16.23 -0.81
C CYS A 307 9.17 -15.09 0.00
N ARG A 308 10.03 -15.42 0.97
CA ARG A 308 10.75 -14.41 1.78
C ARG A 308 11.69 -13.59 0.92
N LEU A 309 12.46 -14.26 0.03
CA LEU A 309 13.35 -13.57 -0.91
C LEU A 309 12.58 -12.64 -1.85
N LEU A 310 11.47 -13.11 -2.41
CA LEU A 310 10.60 -12.31 -3.28
C LEU A 310 10.09 -11.06 -2.57
N LYS A 311 9.57 -11.19 -1.35
CA LYS A 311 9.12 -10.04 -0.54
C LYS A 311 10.26 -9.07 -0.25
N SER A 312 11.46 -9.57 0.05
CA SER A 312 12.67 -8.74 0.23
C SER A 312 13.05 -7.99 -1.05
N LEU A 313 12.94 -8.62 -2.22
CA LEU A 313 13.23 -7.96 -3.51
C LEU A 313 12.23 -6.85 -3.83
N TYR A 314 10.93 -7.07 -3.59
CA TYR A 314 9.92 -6.01 -3.74
C TYR A 314 10.19 -4.84 -2.79
N ARG A 315 10.55 -5.11 -1.52
CA ARG A 315 10.94 -4.06 -0.58
C ARG A 315 12.15 -3.26 -1.07
N LYS A 316 13.21 -3.95 -1.54
CA LYS A 316 14.42 -3.31 -2.08
C LYS A 316 14.10 -2.46 -3.32
N LYS A 317 13.28 -2.99 -4.25
CA LYS A 317 12.82 -2.22 -5.42
C LYS A 317 12.10 -0.95 -4.99
N HIS A 318 11.18 -1.08 -4.03
CA HIS A 318 10.41 0.06 -3.52
C HIS A 318 11.33 1.11 -2.86
N ALA A 319 12.23 0.69 -1.97
CA ALA A 319 13.20 1.58 -1.34
C ALA A 319 14.04 2.30 -2.38
N TYR A 320 14.60 1.58 -3.36
CA TYR A 320 15.39 2.17 -4.44
C TYR A 320 14.61 3.24 -5.22
N ILE A 321 13.34 2.97 -5.59
CA ILE A 321 12.53 3.96 -6.30
C ILE A 321 12.30 5.21 -5.44
N VAL A 322 11.97 5.03 -4.16
CA VAL A 322 11.77 6.17 -3.24
C VAL A 322 13.05 6.99 -3.06
N ASP A 323 14.17 6.32 -2.86
CA ASP A 323 15.45 6.99 -2.64
C ASP A 323 15.91 7.72 -3.90
N SER A 324 15.80 7.09 -5.09
CA SER A 324 16.10 7.72 -6.38
C SER A 324 15.24 8.98 -6.63
N HIS A 325 13.94 8.94 -6.31
CA HIS A 325 13.08 10.12 -6.46
C HIS A 325 13.42 11.20 -5.43
N ARG A 326 13.80 10.84 -4.20
CA ARG A 326 14.23 11.81 -3.19
C ARG A 326 15.54 12.50 -3.57
N GLU A 327 16.50 11.76 -4.09
CA GLU A 327 17.75 12.32 -4.61
C GLU A 327 17.48 13.33 -5.73
N LEU A 328 16.59 12.98 -6.67
CA LEU A 328 16.17 13.89 -7.72
C LEU A 328 15.44 15.12 -7.17
N CYS A 329 14.49 14.96 -6.25
CA CYS A 329 13.81 16.09 -5.61
C CYS A 329 14.80 17.01 -4.89
N ASN A 330 15.75 16.45 -4.15
CA ASN A 330 16.77 17.24 -3.49
C ASN A 330 17.62 18.04 -4.51
N LYS A 331 18.01 17.43 -5.64
CA LYS A 331 18.71 18.11 -6.73
C LYS A 331 17.88 19.27 -7.30
N LEU A 332 16.59 19.07 -7.54
CA LEU A 332 15.71 20.12 -8.07
C LEU A 332 15.51 21.26 -7.06
N ILE A 333 15.31 20.93 -5.77
CA ILE A 333 15.09 21.93 -4.71
C ILE A 333 16.32 22.80 -4.49
N THR A 334 17.55 22.31 -4.72
CA THR A 334 18.75 23.17 -4.66
C THR A 334 18.84 24.21 -5.76
N ILE A 335 18.13 24.00 -6.88
CA ILE A 335 18.10 24.92 -8.03
C ILE A 335 16.96 25.92 -7.88
N ALA A 336 15.75 25.46 -7.50
CA ALA A 336 14.54 26.27 -7.54
C ALA A 336 13.70 26.16 -6.26
N LYS A 337 12.88 27.16 -6.03
CA LYS A 337 11.90 27.22 -4.94
C LYS A 337 10.47 26.95 -5.40
N TYR A 338 10.12 27.37 -6.61
CA TYR A 338 8.78 27.25 -7.17
C TYR A 338 8.80 26.29 -8.35
N PHE A 339 7.83 25.35 -8.37
CA PHE A 339 7.76 24.30 -9.38
C PHE A 339 6.36 24.27 -10.03
N PRO A 340 6.11 25.03 -11.11
CA PRO A 340 4.97 24.76 -11.98
C PRO A 340 5.10 23.36 -12.58
N VAL A 341 4.10 22.50 -12.37
CA VAL A 341 4.12 21.10 -12.82
C VAL A 341 2.97 20.83 -13.75
N GLU A 342 3.23 20.23 -14.92
CA GLU A 342 2.18 19.81 -15.85
C GLU A 342 1.31 18.70 -15.24
N LYS A 343 -0.01 18.84 -15.38
CA LYS A 343 -0.97 17.88 -14.86
C LYS A 343 -1.05 16.63 -15.73
N MET A 344 -0.32 15.59 -15.36
CA MET A 344 -0.29 14.32 -16.07
C MET A 344 -1.30 13.31 -15.53
N HIS A 345 -2.09 12.68 -16.41
CA HIS A 345 -3.06 11.63 -16.05
C HIS A 345 -2.47 10.22 -16.18
N PHE A 346 -1.53 9.85 -15.32
CA PHE A 346 -0.86 8.54 -15.34
C PHE A 346 -1.81 7.34 -15.27
N GLN A 347 -2.95 7.45 -14.57
CA GLN A 347 -3.95 6.37 -14.53
C GLN A 347 -4.57 6.09 -15.91
N ALA A 348 -4.83 7.13 -16.69
CA ALA A 348 -5.33 6.98 -18.06
C ALA A 348 -4.30 6.32 -18.98
N LEU A 349 -3.02 6.70 -18.83
CA LEU A 349 -1.90 6.10 -19.57
C LEU A 349 -1.64 4.64 -19.23
N GLN A 350 -2.03 4.19 -18.02
CA GLN A 350 -1.93 2.78 -17.61
C GLN A 350 -3.04 1.90 -18.17
N LYS A 351 -4.19 2.46 -18.53
CA LYS A 351 -5.34 1.66 -18.98
C LYS A 351 -5.00 0.91 -20.25
N ARG A 352 -5.35 -0.38 -20.28
CA ARG A 352 -5.32 -1.16 -21.52
C ARG A 352 -6.38 -0.60 -22.47
N ALA A 353 -6.02 -0.41 -23.74
CA ALA A 353 -7.03 -0.15 -24.75
C ALA A 353 -8.00 -1.35 -24.80
N LYS A 354 -9.31 -1.08 -24.68
CA LYS A 354 -10.35 -2.11 -24.69
C LYS A 354 -10.42 -2.85 -26.02
N GLU A 355 -10.12 -2.17 -27.11
CA GLU A 355 -10.15 -2.70 -28.47
C GLU A 355 -8.80 -2.49 -29.14
N THR A 356 -8.24 -3.57 -29.67
CA THR A 356 -7.04 -3.52 -30.52
C THR A 356 -7.41 -4.09 -31.88
N LYS A 357 -7.34 -3.25 -32.93
CA LYS A 357 -7.50 -3.72 -34.32
C LYS A 357 -6.40 -4.74 -34.64
N ARG A 358 -6.76 -5.80 -35.35
CA ARG A 358 -5.78 -6.76 -35.84
C ARG A 358 -4.93 -6.11 -36.94
N GLN A 359 -3.68 -6.57 -37.09
CA GLN A 359 -2.83 -6.16 -38.21
C GLN A 359 -3.37 -6.81 -39.47
N GLU A 360 -3.26 -6.15 -40.60
CA GLU A 360 -3.66 -6.71 -41.89
C GLU A 360 -2.76 -7.90 -42.30
N LYS A 361 -1.48 -7.85 -41.90
CA LYS A 361 -0.50 -8.90 -42.20
C LYS A 361 -0.71 -10.11 -41.30
N LYS A 362 -0.98 -11.26 -41.91
CA LYS A 362 -0.99 -12.58 -41.27
C LYS A 362 0.44 -13.10 -41.21
N THR A 363 0.85 -13.69 -40.06
CA THR A 363 2.17 -14.29 -39.89
C THR A 363 2.01 -15.78 -39.68
N GLU A 364 2.68 -16.59 -40.47
CA GLU A 364 2.72 -18.04 -40.32
C GLU A 364 3.77 -18.40 -39.26
N VAL A 365 3.38 -19.21 -38.31
CA VAL A 365 4.27 -19.71 -37.24
C VAL A 365 4.24 -21.24 -37.32
N LYS A 366 5.38 -21.84 -37.65
CA LYS A 366 5.56 -23.30 -37.56
C LYS A 366 5.57 -23.73 -36.11
N GLN A 367 4.71 -24.65 -35.74
CA GLN A 367 4.70 -25.27 -34.39
C GLN A 367 5.74 -26.40 -34.37
N LYS A 368 6.07 -26.84 -33.15
CA LYS A 368 7.06 -27.92 -32.93
C LYS A 368 6.61 -29.28 -33.50
N ASP A 369 5.33 -29.44 -33.76
CA ASP A 369 4.69 -30.61 -34.36
C ASP A 369 4.64 -30.56 -35.91
N GLY A 370 5.30 -29.58 -36.54
CA GLY A 370 5.34 -29.39 -37.97
C GLY A 370 4.12 -28.66 -38.57
N THR A 371 3.07 -28.43 -37.82
CA THR A 371 1.87 -27.72 -38.29
C THR A 371 2.11 -26.21 -38.41
N VAL A 372 1.55 -25.60 -39.46
CA VAL A 372 1.65 -24.15 -39.68
C VAL A 372 0.39 -23.46 -39.15
N LYS A 373 0.56 -22.65 -38.11
CA LYS A 373 -0.51 -21.84 -37.53
C LYS A 373 -0.43 -20.41 -38.04
N VAL A 374 -1.48 -19.96 -38.73
CA VAL A 374 -1.59 -18.57 -39.18
C VAL A 374 -2.06 -17.70 -38.03
N ILE A 375 -1.19 -16.80 -37.57
CA ILE A 375 -1.48 -15.88 -36.43
C ILE A 375 -1.63 -14.46 -36.98
N GLN A 376 -2.76 -13.86 -36.75
CA GLN A 376 -2.99 -12.44 -37.02
C GLN A 376 -2.73 -11.62 -35.72
N LYS A 377 -1.59 -10.93 -35.68
CA LYS A 377 -1.19 -10.14 -34.51
C LYS A 377 -2.06 -8.88 -34.39
N TYR A 378 -2.27 -8.43 -33.15
CA TYR A 378 -2.93 -7.15 -32.90
C TYR A 378 -1.99 -5.98 -33.15
N LYS A 379 -2.51 -4.85 -33.67
CA LYS A 379 -1.74 -3.59 -33.78
C LYS A 379 -1.21 -3.22 -32.37
N ARG A 380 0.11 -3.05 -32.25
CA ARG A 380 0.73 -2.63 -30.98
C ARG A 380 0.35 -1.18 -30.71
N LYS A 381 -0.52 -0.92 -29.73
CA LYS A 381 -0.64 0.42 -29.14
C LYS A 381 0.53 0.65 -28.18
N LYS A 382 1.12 1.86 -28.17
CA LYS A 382 2.10 2.26 -27.17
C LYS A 382 1.47 2.08 -25.78
N ARG A 383 2.08 1.26 -24.93
CA ARG A 383 1.58 0.95 -23.59
C ARG A 383 2.59 1.43 -22.56
N PHE A 384 2.25 2.45 -21.84
CA PHE A 384 3.10 3.05 -20.82
C PHE A 384 2.99 2.35 -19.45
N GLY A 385 1.97 1.51 -19.25
CA GLY A 385 1.69 0.89 -17.94
C GLY A 385 2.87 0.14 -17.31
N ARG A 386 3.74 -0.50 -18.11
CA ARG A 386 4.95 -1.16 -17.60
C ARG A 386 5.98 -0.14 -17.10
N SER A 387 6.20 0.94 -17.82
CA SER A 387 7.13 2.01 -17.43
C SER A 387 6.64 2.70 -16.16
N ILE A 388 5.37 3.09 -16.13
CA ILE A 388 4.72 3.73 -14.98
C ILE A 388 4.80 2.84 -13.73
N ASN A 389 4.48 1.54 -13.85
CA ASN A 389 4.59 0.60 -12.71
C ASN A 389 6.04 0.36 -12.25
N ARG A 390 6.99 0.48 -13.16
CA ARG A 390 8.42 0.31 -12.85
C ARG A 390 8.97 1.50 -12.11
N ARG A 391 8.68 2.70 -12.57
CA ARG A 391 9.32 3.96 -12.18
C ARG A 391 8.50 4.80 -11.21
N ALA A 392 7.18 4.55 -11.15
CA ALA A 392 6.22 5.27 -10.30
C ALA A 392 6.31 6.82 -10.42
N PRO A 393 6.17 7.39 -11.65
CA PRO A 393 6.37 8.83 -11.88
C PRO A 393 5.40 9.74 -11.12
N ALA A 394 4.24 9.22 -10.67
CA ALA A 394 3.26 9.97 -9.89
C ALA A 394 3.57 9.95 -8.36
N ARG A 395 4.75 9.52 -7.96
CA ARG A 395 5.16 9.40 -6.58
C ARG A 395 6.10 10.53 -6.18
#